data_f4cc513078bbc9a124030ba4c7b2ecde
#
_entry.id   f4cc513078bbc9a124030ba4c7b2ecde
#
_cell.length_a   1.000
_cell.length_b   1.000
_cell.length_c   1.000
_cell.angle_alpha   90.00
_cell.angle_beta   90.00
_cell.angle_gamma   90.00
#
_symmetry.space_group_name_H-M   'P 1'
#
loop_
_entity.id
_entity.type
_entity.pdbx_description
1 polymer ?
#
loop_
_entity_poly.entity_id
_entity_poly.type
_entity_poly.pdbx_seq_one_letter_code
_entity_poly.pdbx_strand_id
1 'polypeptide(L)'
;MLEIKGVKKSYGEFQLDCSLNVEKGRITGLVGENGAGKSTLFKAVLGLISYDAGEIKILGKIPEELSEKEKEELGVVLAEAGFSGYLKGKDVEAVLAKLYPKFEAEKFHQMCEEYQIPLNKFIKEY
;
A
#
# COMPACT_ATOMS: atom_id res chain seq x y z
N MET A 1 13.01 8.64 2.04
CA MET A 1 11.64 8.33 2.46
C MET A 1 11.39 6.84 2.64
N LEU A 2 11.69 6.04 1.65
CA LEU A 2 11.71 4.58 1.75
C LEU A 2 13.11 4.09 1.40
N GLU A 3 13.72 3.33 2.29
CA GLU A 3 15.05 2.76 2.08
C GLU A 3 14.97 1.24 2.24
N ILE A 4 15.44 0.52 1.23
CA ILE A 4 15.51 -0.93 1.23
C ILE A 4 16.96 -1.32 0.96
N LYS A 5 17.60 -1.98 1.91
CA LYS A 5 19.00 -2.38 1.81
C LYS A 5 19.16 -3.88 1.96
N GLY A 6 19.56 -4.54 0.87
CA GLY A 6 19.91 -5.95 0.89
C GLY A 6 18.81 -6.86 1.42
N VAL A 7 17.55 -6.55 1.16
CA VAL A 7 16.43 -7.38 1.60
C VAL A 7 16.41 -8.67 0.82
N LYS A 8 16.41 -9.78 1.55
CA LYS A 8 16.40 -11.13 0.99
C LYS A 8 15.24 -11.94 1.54
N LYS A 9 14.57 -12.63 0.65
CA LYS A 9 13.47 -13.53 0.99
C LYS A 9 13.50 -14.73 0.05
N SER A 10 13.39 -15.93 0.61
CA SER A 10 13.35 -17.17 -0.16
C SER A 10 12.03 -17.88 0.03
N TYR A 11 11.44 -18.32 -1.08
CA TYR A 11 10.28 -19.22 -1.14
C TYR A 11 10.62 -20.35 -2.09
N GLY A 12 10.99 -21.52 -1.58
CA GLY A 12 11.39 -22.63 -2.42
C GLY A 12 12.53 -22.24 -3.35
N GLU A 13 12.29 -22.27 -4.67
CA GLU A 13 13.29 -21.86 -5.66
C GLU A 13 13.33 -20.37 -5.91
N PHE A 14 12.30 -19.63 -5.48
CA PHE A 14 12.25 -18.19 -5.63
C PHE A 14 13.10 -17.48 -4.58
N GLN A 15 13.93 -16.55 -5.04
CA GLN A 15 14.74 -15.72 -4.16
C GLN A 15 14.57 -14.24 -4.52
N LEU A 16 14.25 -13.44 -3.51
CA LEU A 16 14.26 -11.99 -3.62
C LEU A 16 15.57 -11.45 -3.02
N ASP A 17 16.25 -10.60 -3.78
CA ASP A 17 17.40 -9.85 -3.29
C ASP A 17 17.28 -8.44 -3.88
N CYS A 18 16.98 -7.46 -3.03
CA CYS A 18 16.61 -6.14 -3.50
C CYS A 18 17.20 -5.03 -2.63
N SER A 19 17.72 -4.01 -3.30
CA SER A 19 18.09 -2.75 -2.68
C SER A 19 17.49 -1.62 -3.49
N LEU A 20 16.83 -0.68 -2.81
CA LEU A 20 16.07 0.38 -3.45
C LEU A 20 15.99 1.59 -2.52
N ASN A 21 16.05 2.76 -3.08
CA ASN A 21 15.85 4.00 -2.34
C ASN A 21 14.81 4.86 -3.06
N VAL A 22 13.77 5.26 -2.33
CA VAL A 22 12.74 6.17 -2.85
C VAL A 22 12.87 7.50 -2.13
N GLU A 23 13.18 8.54 -2.89
CA GLU A 23 13.36 9.89 -2.37
C GLU A 23 12.03 10.61 -2.19
N LYS A 24 11.99 11.50 -1.20
CA LYS A 24 10.82 12.35 -0.95
C LYS A 24 10.59 13.28 -2.15
N GLY A 25 9.32 13.45 -2.50
CA GLY A 25 8.90 14.34 -3.58
C GLY A 25 9.09 13.76 -4.98
N ARG A 26 9.38 12.46 -5.08
CA ARG A 26 9.56 11.77 -6.36
C ARG A 26 8.64 10.57 -6.48
N ILE A 27 8.31 10.23 -7.72
CA ILE A 27 7.57 9.00 -8.05
C ILE A 27 8.58 8.02 -8.62
N THR A 28 8.68 6.85 -7.99
CA THR A 28 9.58 5.78 -8.42
C THR A 28 8.76 4.62 -8.94
N GLY A 29 9.04 4.19 -10.17
CA GLY A 29 8.40 3.02 -10.78
C GLY A 29 9.20 1.77 -10.53
N LEU A 30 8.52 0.70 -10.15
CA LEU A 30 9.09 -0.63 -10.00
C LEU A 30 8.55 -1.52 -11.12
N VAL A 31 9.42 -1.93 -12.03
CA VAL A 31 9.05 -2.65 -13.24
C VAL A 31 9.68 -4.04 -13.23
N GLY A 32 8.93 -5.02 -13.67
CA GLY A 32 9.39 -6.40 -13.79
C GLY A 32 8.26 -7.32 -14.23
N GLU A 33 8.64 -8.50 -14.66
CA GLU A 33 7.67 -9.53 -15.03
C GLU A 33 6.92 -10.06 -13.80
N ASN A 34 5.75 -10.66 -14.03
CA ASN A 34 5.02 -11.35 -12.97
C ASN A 34 5.91 -12.48 -12.41
N GLY A 35 5.99 -12.56 -11.10
CA GLY A 35 6.86 -13.52 -10.42
C GLY A 35 8.28 -13.02 -10.18
N ALA A 36 8.62 -11.78 -10.57
CA ALA A 36 9.93 -11.18 -10.32
C ALA A 36 10.12 -10.69 -8.88
N GLY A 37 9.11 -10.83 -8.01
CA GLY A 37 9.21 -10.49 -6.60
C GLY A 37 8.65 -9.13 -6.21
N LYS A 38 8.00 -8.40 -7.13
CA LYS A 38 7.41 -7.09 -6.82
C LYS A 38 6.40 -7.16 -5.69
N SER A 39 5.47 -8.10 -5.76
CA SER A 39 4.44 -8.29 -4.73
C SER A 39 5.05 -8.72 -3.41
N THR A 40 6.06 -9.57 -3.44
CA THR A 40 6.79 -10.00 -2.24
C THR A 40 7.48 -8.83 -1.56
N LEU A 41 8.11 -7.95 -2.35
CA LEU A 41 8.77 -6.76 -1.83
C LEU A 41 7.77 -5.82 -1.16
N PHE A 42 6.62 -5.55 -1.80
CA PHE A 42 5.58 -4.71 -1.21
C PHE A 42 5.05 -5.29 0.10
N LYS A 43 4.81 -6.59 0.14
CA LYS A 43 4.36 -7.26 1.36
C LYS A 43 5.38 -7.17 2.49
N ALA A 44 6.67 -7.29 2.16
CA ALA A 44 7.74 -7.15 3.14
C ALA A 44 7.80 -5.71 3.69
N VAL A 45 7.70 -4.70 2.82
CA VAL A 45 7.70 -3.29 3.22
C VAL A 45 6.52 -2.98 4.14
N LEU A 46 5.36 -3.57 3.87
CA LEU A 46 4.16 -3.37 4.67
C LEU A 46 4.13 -4.19 5.96
N GLY A 47 5.13 -5.04 6.19
CA GLY A 47 5.16 -5.91 7.36
C GLY A 47 4.20 -7.09 7.31
N LEU A 48 3.65 -7.42 6.14
CA LEU A 48 2.73 -8.54 5.97
C LEU A 48 3.43 -9.88 5.92
N ILE A 49 4.70 -9.88 5.55
CA ILE A 49 5.58 -11.05 5.57
C ILE A 49 6.92 -10.69 6.20
N SER A 50 7.59 -11.69 6.77
CA SER A 50 8.97 -11.52 7.24
C SER A 50 9.95 -11.67 6.07
N TYR A 51 11.14 -11.10 6.22
CA TYR A 51 12.24 -11.28 5.28
C TYR A 51 13.46 -11.86 6.00
N ASP A 52 14.32 -12.55 5.23
CA ASP A 52 15.41 -13.36 5.82
C ASP A 52 16.64 -12.52 6.17
N ALA A 53 16.89 -11.45 5.45
CA ALA A 53 18.02 -10.56 5.68
C ALA A 53 17.75 -9.17 5.11
N GLY A 54 18.53 -8.20 5.53
CA GLY A 54 18.44 -6.83 5.05
C GLY A 54 17.70 -5.91 5.99
N GLU A 55 17.49 -4.69 5.53
CA GLU A 55 16.88 -3.64 6.32
C GLU A 55 15.88 -2.83 5.47
N ILE A 56 14.73 -2.52 6.05
CA ILE A 56 13.72 -1.65 5.46
C ILE A 56 13.49 -0.48 6.42
N LYS A 57 13.59 0.74 5.91
CA LYS A 57 13.24 1.96 6.66
C LYS A 57 12.20 2.77 5.90
N ILE A 58 11.18 3.22 6.62
CA ILE A 58 10.13 4.10 6.13
C ILE A 58 10.16 5.35 6.98
N LEU A 59 10.28 6.53 6.35
CA LEU A 59 10.40 7.81 7.05
C LEU A 59 11.57 7.83 8.05
N GLY A 60 12.65 7.12 7.73
CA GLY A 60 13.83 7.02 8.57
C GLY A 60 13.76 6.03 9.72
N LYS A 61 12.67 5.26 9.82
CA LYS A 61 12.45 4.28 10.90
C LYS A 61 12.14 2.91 10.34
N ILE A 62 12.47 1.86 11.10
CA ILE A 62 11.99 0.51 10.76
C ILE A 62 10.47 0.46 10.93
N PRO A 63 9.75 -0.34 10.11
CA PRO A 63 8.27 -0.34 10.13
C PRO A 63 7.65 -0.59 11.50
N GLU A 64 8.28 -1.43 12.31
CA GLU A 64 7.80 -1.77 13.66
C GLU A 64 7.86 -0.59 14.64
N GLU A 65 8.70 0.41 14.36
CA GLU A 65 8.86 1.59 15.20
C GLU A 65 7.96 2.77 14.79
N LEU A 66 7.21 2.61 13.70
CA LEU A 66 6.29 3.65 13.26
C LEU A 66 5.13 3.79 14.24
N SER A 67 4.86 5.03 14.65
CA SER A 67 3.69 5.35 15.47
C SER A 67 2.41 5.22 14.63
N GLU A 68 1.27 5.10 15.30
CA GLU A 68 -0.04 5.12 14.65
C GLU A 68 -0.21 6.36 13.76
N LYS A 69 0.24 7.51 14.25
CA LYS A 69 0.16 8.77 13.53
C LYS A 69 1.05 8.78 12.28
N GLU A 70 2.24 8.21 12.36
CA GLU A 70 3.14 8.07 11.22
C GLU A 70 2.58 7.09 10.18
N LYS A 71 1.94 6.01 10.61
CA LYS A 71 1.29 5.05 9.71
C LYS A 71 0.13 5.67 8.94
N GLU A 72 -0.56 6.65 9.50
CA GLU A 72 -1.63 7.38 8.83
C GLU A 72 -1.14 8.16 7.60
N GLU A 73 0.14 8.47 7.53
CA GLU A 73 0.75 9.17 6.39
C GLU A 73 1.05 8.23 5.21
N LEU A 74 0.90 6.92 5.41
CA LEU A 74 1.13 5.92 4.37
C LEU A 74 -0.19 5.52 3.71
N GLY A 75 -0.24 5.64 2.40
CA GLY A 75 -1.34 5.13 1.59
C GLY A 75 -0.89 3.91 0.82
N VAL A 76 -1.72 2.90 0.76
CA VAL A 76 -1.42 1.65 0.07
C VAL A 76 -2.58 1.25 -0.82
N VAL A 77 -2.26 0.91 -2.07
CA VAL A 77 -3.21 0.30 -3.00
C VAL A 77 -2.62 -1.03 -3.44
N LEU A 78 -3.29 -2.10 -3.08
CA LEU A 78 -2.91 -3.45 -3.49
C LEU A 78 -3.72 -3.89 -4.70
N ALA A 79 -3.14 -4.77 -5.52
CA ALA A 79 -3.84 -5.33 -6.68
C ALA A 79 -5.11 -6.10 -6.27
N GLU A 80 -5.06 -6.74 -5.11
CA GLU A 80 -6.23 -7.36 -4.51
C GLU A 80 -6.93 -6.34 -3.63
N ALA A 81 -8.17 -5.97 -3.99
CA ALA A 81 -8.92 -4.99 -3.23
C ALA A 81 -9.15 -5.48 -1.79
N GLY A 82 -8.82 -4.63 -0.82
CA GLY A 82 -9.02 -4.93 0.59
C GLY A 82 -10.48 -4.85 1.05
N PHE A 83 -11.40 -4.50 0.14
CA PHE A 83 -12.81 -4.36 0.44
C PHE A 83 -13.63 -5.46 -0.22
N SER A 84 -14.64 -5.95 0.51
CA SER A 84 -15.59 -6.91 -0.05
C SER A 84 -16.32 -6.32 -1.26
N GLY A 85 -16.54 -7.14 -2.29
CA GLY A 85 -17.33 -6.76 -3.46
C GLY A 85 -18.81 -6.49 -3.14
N TYR A 86 -19.27 -6.87 -1.97
CA TYR A 86 -20.65 -6.64 -1.49
C TYR A 86 -20.83 -5.29 -0.80
N LEU A 87 -19.78 -4.52 -0.61
CA LEU A 87 -19.86 -3.15 -0.13
C LEU A 87 -20.11 -2.20 -1.29
N LYS A 88 -20.78 -1.10 -0.99
CA LYS A 88 -20.95 0.01 -1.92
C LYS A 88 -19.85 1.05 -1.71
N GLY A 89 -19.63 1.92 -2.69
CA GLY A 89 -18.66 3.00 -2.55
C GLY A 89 -18.91 3.88 -1.33
N LYS A 90 -20.17 4.15 -0.99
CA LYS A 90 -20.53 4.91 0.20
C LYS A 90 -20.16 4.21 1.51
N ASP A 91 -20.15 2.88 1.51
CA ASP A 91 -19.75 2.09 2.69
C ASP A 91 -18.23 2.19 2.91
N VAL A 92 -17.47 2.18 1.82
CA VAL A 92 -16.01 2.40 1.86
C VAL A 92 -15.69 3.77 2.41
N GLU A 93 -16.41 4.81 1.99
CA GLU A 93 -16.26 6.16 2.53
C GLU A 93 -16.47 6.18 4.04
N ALA A 94 -17.53 5.55 4.52
CA ALA A 94 -17.83 5.50 5.94
C ALA A 94 -16.73 4.80 6.75
N VAL A 95 -16.16 3.72 6.23
CA VAL A 95 -15.05 3.01 6.86
C VAL A 95 -13.81 3.88 6.91
N LEU A 96 -13.44 4.52 5.80
CA LEU A 96 -12.25 5.38 5.72
C LEU A 96 -12.36 6.58 6.65
N ALA A 97 -13.55 7.18 6.77
CA ALA A 97 -13.79 8.30 7.66
C ALA A 97 -13.57 7.94 9.14
N LYS A 98 -13.87 6.69 9.50
CA LYS A 98 -13.64 6.19 10.87
C LYS A 98 -12.18 5.83 11.14
N LEU A 99 -11.50 5.24 10.15
CA LEU A 99 -10.13 4.76 10.31
C LEU A 99 -9.09 5.86 10.20
N TYR A 100 -9.34 6.89 9.41
CA TYR A 100 -8.38 7.95 9.12
C TYR A 100 -8.95 9.30 9.55
N PRO A 101 -8.46 9.88 10.65
CA PRO A 101 -8.96 11.18 11.14
C PRO A 101 -8.79 12.33 10.15
N LYS A 102 -7.81 12.22 9.25
CA LYS A 102 -7.55 13.24 8.23
C LYS A 102 -8.27 12.99 6.91
N PHE A 103 -9.17 12.01 6.87
CA PHE A 103 -9.94 11.71 5.67
C PHE A 103 -10.84 12.89 5.27
N GLU A 104 -10.74 13.31 4.01
CA GLU A 104 -11.50 14.42 3.47
C GLU A 104 -12.66 13.91 2.60
N ALA A 105 -13.86 13.85 3.18
CA ALA A 105 -15.04 13.32 2.49
C ALA A 105 -15.40 14.09 1.22
N GLU A 106 -15.31 15.43 1.26
CA GLU A 106 -15.61 16.26 0.09
C GLU A 106 -14.67 15.98 -1.07
N LYS A 107 -13.39 15.82 -0.79
CA LYS A 107 -12.38 15.52 -1.80
C LYS A 107 -12.61 14.13 -2.39
N PHE A 108 -12.97 13.16 -1.55
CA PHE A 108 -13.34 11.82 -1.98
C PHE A 108 -14.53 11.86 -2.94
N HIS A 109 -15.57 12.61 -2.60
CA HIS A 109 -16.76 12.79 -3.47
C HIS A 109 -16.39 13.45 -4.79
N GLN A 110 -15.57 14.50 -4.77
CA GLN A 110 -15.13 15.18 -5.99
C GLN A 110 -14.36 14.25 -6.90
N MET A 111 -13.46 13.44 -6.36
CA MET A 111 -12.69 12.48 -7.15
C MET A 111 -13.58 11.38 -7.73
N CYS A 112 -14.54 10.88 -6.96
CA CYS A 112 -15.49 9.90 -7.47
C CYS A 112 -16.34 10.47 -8.61
N GLU A 113 -16.74 11.72 -8.51
CA GLU A 113 -17.49 12.39 -9.56
C GLU A 113 -16.62 12.60 -10.81
N GLU A 114 -15.40 13.08 -10.63
CA GLU A 114 -14.45 13.30 -11.73
C GLU A 114 -14.15 12.02 -12.51
N TYR A 115 -13.95 10.91 -11.81
CA TYR A 115 -13.66 9.61 -12.44
C TYR A 115 -14.90 8.78 -12.71
N GLN A 116 -16.09 9.35 -12.52
CA GLN A 116 -17.38 8.69 -12.78
C GLN A 116 -17.55 7.37 -12.02
N ILE A 117 -17.13 7.37 -10.75
CA ILE A 117 -17.27 6.21 -9.87
C ILE A 117 -18.59 6.34 -9.09
N PRO A 118 -19.56 5.45 -9.33
CA PRO A 118 -20.85 5.52 -8.62
C PRO A 118 -20.74 5.02 -7.20
N LEU A 119 -21.18 5.84 -6.24
CA LEU A 119 -21.11 5.50 -4.81
C LEU A 119 -22.22 4.55 -4.37
N ASN A 120 -23.28 4.44 -5.15
CA ASN A 120 -24.45 3.61 -4.80
C ASN A 120 -24.40 2.21 -5.37
N LYS A 121 -23.40 1.86 -6.16
CA LYS A 121 -23.21 0.52 -6.69
C LYS A 121 -22.28 -0.32 -5.82
N PHE A 122 -22.47 -1.61 -5.84
CA PHE A 122 -21.57 -2.54 -5.18
C PHE A 122 -20.21 -2.55 -5.88
N ILE A 123 -19.14 -2.74 -5.11
CA ILE A 123 -17.78 -2.79 -5.65
C ILE A 123 -17.63 -3.85 -6.73
N LYS A 124 -18.29 -4.99 -6.57
CA LYS A 124 -18.27 -6.07 -7.58
C LYS A 124 -18.86 -5.69 -8.94
N GLU A 125 -19.60 -4.59 -9.00
CA GLU A 125 -20.22 -4.11 -10.23
C GLU A 125 -19.35 -3.09 -10.99
N TYR A 126 -18.22 -2.71 -10.44
CA TYR A 126 -17.30 -1.75 -11.06
C TYR A 126 -16.52 -2.38 -12.22
#